data_ea6d6f55d51c584fcda7d1ad20f38efe
#
_entry.id   ea6d6f55d51c584fcda7d1ad20f38efe
#
_cell.length_a   1.000
_cell.length_b   1.000
_cell.length_c   1.000
_cell.angle_alpha   90.00
_cell.angle_beta   90.00
_cell.angle_gamma   90.00
#
_symmetry.space_group_name_H-M   'P 1'
#
loop_
_entity.id
_entity.type
_entity.pdbx_description
1 polymer ?
#
loop_
_entity_poly.entity_id
_entity_poly.type
_entity_poly.pdbx_seq_one_letter_code
_entity_poly.pdbx_strand_id
1 'polypeptide(L)'
;MGNGGRAAARERAGRTVLKARRAAAHLVAGRAPASRATGGPGGRRALLAVMALCVLALLPAAWMRFSADGHLRGTADVERTEVAVVFGAGLWGEEPSPYLARRLDAAAELYETGRTEVVLVTGDNSREEYDEPEAMRRYLVARGVPDHRIVSDYAGFDTWDSCVRARKIFGVDRAVLISQGFHIHRAVTLCRSAGLQAYGIGVDDRHDVSWYAGGAREVLASGKAALDVLLRPDPVFLGEQEEGVTRALESAR
;
A
#
# COMPACT_ATOMS: atom_id res chain seq x y z
N MET A 1 -26.90 66.08 63.08
CA MET A 1 -25.56 66.29 62.47
C MET A 1 -25.05 64.88 62.09
N GLY A 2 -24.89 64.57 60.80
CA GLY A 2 -24.31 63.28 60.45
C GLY A 2 -24.67 62.74 59.07
N ASN A 3 -24.83 63.55 58.02
CA ASN A 3 -25.17 62.98 56.69
C ASN A 3 -24.16 63.35 55.56
N GLY A 4 -23.08 64.10 55.86
CA GLY A 4 -22.08 64.54 54.88
C GLY A 4 -20.96 63.51 54.60
N GLY A 5 -20.66 62.60 55.54
CA GLY A 5 -19.53 61.69 55.43
C GLY A 5 -19.75 60.47 54.49
N ARG A 6 -21.01 60.06 54.36
CA ARG A 6 -21.36 58.90 53.56
C ARG A 6 -21.40 59.18 52.03
N ALA A 7 -21.69 60.44 51.65
CA ALA A 7 -21.72 60.86 50.25
C ALA A 7 -20.30 60.93 49.64
N ALA A 8 -19.36 61.54 50.42
CA ALA A 8 -17.97 61.67 49.98
C ALA A 8 -17.22 60.35 49.87
N ALA A 9 -17.56 59.35 50.71
CA ALA A 9 -16.97 58.01 50.65
C ALA A 9 -17.46 57.20 49.40
N ARG A 10 -18.73 57.37 49.03
CA ARG A 10 -19.29 56.75 47.82
C ARG A 10 -18.71 57.33 46.52
N GLU A 11 -18.48 58.64 46.50
CA GLU A 11 -17.90 59.30 45.31
C GLU A 11 -16.42 58.93 45.10
N ARG A 12 -15.64 58.78 46.18
CA ARG A 12 -14.25 58.32 46.14
C ARG A 12 -14.16 56.87 45.70
N ALA A 13 -15.04 55.97 46.18
CA ALA A 13 -15.11 54.59 45.76
C ALA A 13 -15.48 54.43 44.27
N GLY A 14 -16.43 55.26 43.79
CA GLY A 14 -16.83 55.28 42.37
C GLY A 14 -15.69 55.65 41.40
N ARG A 15 -14.90 56.69 41.82
CA ARG A 15 -13.74 57.13 40.99
C ARG A 15 -12.60 56.17 41.00
N THR A 16 -12.39 55.42 42.06
CA THR A 16 -11.36 54.37 42.12
C THR A 16 -11.74 53.12 41.24
N VAL A 17 -13.00 52.70 41.24
CA VAL A 17 -13.49 51.64 40.40
C VAL A 17 -13.46 51.97 38.90
N LEU A 18 -13.76 53.28 38.58
CA LEU A 18 -13.72 53.71 37.18
C LEU A 18 -12.28 53.81 36.63
N LYS A 19 -11.29 54.25 37.49
CA LYS A 19 -9.87 54.21 37.12
C LYS A 19 -9.34 52.77 36.96
N ALA A 20 -9.73 51.84 37.83
CA ALA A 20 -9.35 50.43 37.74
C ALA A 20 -9.93 49.77 36.48
N ARG A 21 -11.18 50.07 36.09
CA ARG A 21 -11.77 49.58 34.85
C ARG A 21 -11.11 50.10 33.57
N ARG A 22 -10.68 51.38 33.57
CA ARG A 22 -9.92 51.95 32.43
C ARG A 22 -8.50 51.38 32.34
N ALA A 23 -7.82 51.12 33.47
CA ALA A 23 -6.52 50.47 33.47
C ALA A 23 -6.61 49.01 32.99
N ALA A 24 -7.65 48.28 33.39
CA ALA A 24 -7.90 46.91 32.92
C ALA A 24 -8.26 46.86 31.42
N ALA A 25 -8.96 47.85 30.89
CA ALA A 25 -9.27 47.92 29.45
C ALA A 25 -8.04 48.20 28.58
N HIS A 26 -7.02 48.86 29.10
CA HIS A 26 -5.75 49.07 28.39
C HIS A 26 -4.80 47.88 28.46
N LEU A 27 -4.97 46.96 29.43
CA LEU A 27 -4.16 45.74 29.56
C LEU A 27 -4.71 44.58 28.71
N VAL A 28 -5.99 44.58 28.34
CA VAL A 28 -6.62 43.57 27.46
C VAL A 28 -6.49 43.93 25.97
N ALA A 29 -6.09 45.17 25.66
CA ALA A 29 -5.65 45.53 24.31
C ALA A 29 -4.20 45.05 24.05
N GLY A 30 -3.82 43.91 24.62
CA GLY A 30 -2.64 43.16 24.25
C GLY A 30 -2.77 42.78 22.79
N ARG A 31 -1.98 43.45 21.98
CA ARG A 31 -1.71 43.22 20.58
C ARG A 31 -1.73 41.70 20.31
N ALA A 32 -2.82 41.19 19.74
CA ALA A 32 -2.79 39.92 19.10
C ALA A 32 -1.57 39.95 18.16
N PRO A 33 -0.67 38.98 18.21
CA PRO A 33 0.38 38.91 17.22
C PRO A 33 -0.34 38.82 15.87
N ALA A 34 -0.24 39.92 15.09
CA ALA A 34 -0.67 39.86 13.71
C ALA A 34 0.07 38.68 13.12
N SER A 35 -0.66 37.60 12.86
CA SER A 35 -0.15 36.49 12.06
C SER A 35 0.29 37.14 10.75
N ARG A 36 1.60 37.40 10.64
CA ARG A 36 2.17 37.76 9.36
C ARG A 36 1.81 36.60 8.43
N ALA A 37 0.69 36.78 7.74
CA ALA A 37 0.39 35.96 6.59
C ALA A 37 1.68 35.87 5.77
N THR A 38 2.16 34.68 5.52
CA THR A 38 3.39 34.35 4.82
C THR A 38 3.36 34.77 3.34
N GLY A 39 3.09 36.08 3.11
CA GLY A 39 2.93 36.67 1.78
C GLY A 39 4.20 37.27 1.20
N GLY A 40 5.36 37.09 1.83
CA GLY A 40 6.64 37.55 1.27
C GLY A 40 7.14 36.65 0.15
N PRO A 41 7.98 37.13 -0.79
CA PRO A 41 8.51 36.33 -1.91
C PRO A 41 9.21 35.05 -1.43
N GLY A 42 9.77 35.01 -0.25
CA GLY A 42 10.33 33.80 0.39
C GLY A 42 9.29 32.76 0.76
N GLY A 43 8.17 33.16 1.36
CA GLY A 43 7.09 32.26 1.74
C GLY A 43 6.41 31.60 0.52
N ARG A 44 6.22 32.37 -0.56
CA ARG A 44 5.68 31.82 -1.83
C ARG A 44 6.65 30.83 -2.47
N ARG A 45 7.94 31.10 -2.46
CA ARG A 45 8.96 30.15 -2.98
C ARG A 45 9.01 28.88 -2.15
N ALA A 46 8.97 28.97 -0.83
CA ALA A 46 8.91 27.82 0.06
C ALA A 46 7.64 26.97 -0.19
N LEU A 47 6.47 27.59 -0.33
CA LEU A 47 5.24 26.88 -0.65
C LEU A 47 5.33 26.17 -2.01
N LEU A 48 5.82 26.85 -3.04
CA LEU A 48 6.01 26.23 -4.36
C LEU A 48 6.99 25.05 -4.33
N ALA A 49 8.08 25.17 -3.55
CA ALA A 49 9.03 24.08 -3.37
C ALA A 49 8.40 22.88 -2.66
N VAL A 50 7.62 23.11 -1.61
CA VAL A 50 6.88 22.04 -0.92
C VAL A 50 5.85 21.39 -1.86
N MET A 51 5.09 22.18 -2.60
CA MET A 51 4.14 21.62 -3.58
C MET A 51 4.84 20.81 -4.65
N ALA A 52 5.95 21.28 -5.21
CA ALA A 52 6.73 20.55 -6.19
C ALA A 52 7.28 19.23 -5.62
N LEU A 53 7.76 19.24 -4.38
CA LEU A 53 8.22 18.04 -3.69
C LEU A 53 7.08 17.03 -3.48
N CYS A 54 5.90 17.50 -3.04
CA CYS A 54 4.73 16.63 -2.91
C CYS A 54 4.30 16.01 -4.25
N VAL A 55 4.26 16.82 -5.31
CA VAL A 55 3.96 16.31 -6.66
C VAL A 55 4.98 15.27 -7.07
N LEU A 56 6.28 15.55 -6.91
CA LEU A 56 7.35 14.64 -7.27
C LEU A 56 7.27 13.32 -6.49
N ALA A 57 6.92 13.38 -5.21
CA ALA A 57 6.75 12.19 -4.36
C ALA A 57 5.54 11.33 -4.77
N LEU A 58 4.49 11.93 -5.33
CA LEU A 58 3.27 11.23 -5.75
C LEU A 58 3.33 10.72 -7.20
N LEU A 59 4.22 11.25 -8.04
CA LEU A 59 4.34 10.86 -9.45
C LEU A 59 4.52 9.36 -9.67
N PRO A 60 5.39 8.63 -8.93
CA PRO A 60 5.55 7.19 -9.11
C PRO A 60 4.24 6.43 -8.84
N ALA A 61 3.52 6.76 -7.79
CA ALA A 61 2.26 6.11 -7.45
C ALA A 61 1.17 6.39 -8.52
N ALA A 62 1.09 7.63 -9.00
CA ALA A 62 0.18 8.00 -10.09
C ALA A 62 0.53 7.26 -11.37
N TRP A 63 1.82 7.23 -11.74
CA TRP A 63 2.29 6.49 -12.92
C TRP A 63 1.92 5.01 -12.85
N MET A 64 2.16 4.33 -11.73
CA MET A 64 1.82 2.92 -11.56
C MET A 64 0.32 2.67 -11.68
N ARG A 65 -0.49 3.57 -11.11
CA ARG A 65 -1.93 3.48 -11.22
C ARG A 65 -2.39 3.57 -12.69
N PHE A 66 -1.93 4.58 -13.42
CA PHE A 66 -2.27 4.75 -14.84
C PHE A 66 -1.75 3.62 -15.72
N SER A 67 -0.53 3.12 -15.45
CA SER A 67 0.06 2.03 -16.23
C SER A 67 -0.66 0.71 -16.06
N ALA A 68 -1.27 0.47 -14.90
CA ALA A 68 -1.98 -0.77 -14.59
C ALA A 68 -3.48 -0.72 -14.93
N ASP A 69 -4.09 0.46 -15.06
CA ASP A 69 -5.55 0.64 -15.10
C ASP A 69 -6.23 -0.20 -16.19
N GLY A 70 -5.69 -0.23 -17.41
CA GLY A 70 -6.19 -1.05 -18.51
C GLY A 70 -5.99 -2.57 -18.36
N HIS A 71 -5.31 -3.03 -17.29
CA HIS A 71 -4.92 -4.43 -17.08
C HIS A 71 -5.58 -5.06 -15.84
N LEU A 72 -6.45 -4.32 -15.15
CA LEU A 72 -7.18 -4.86 -14.01
C LEU A 72 -8.46 -5.56 -14.47
N ARG A 73 -8.77 -6.67 -13.83
CA ARG A 73 -9.94 -7.52 -14.12
C ARG A 73 -10.58 -7.99 -12.81
N GLY A 74 -11.84 -8.36 -12.87
CA GLY A 74 -12.50 -9.15 -11.82
C GLY A 74 -12.21 -10.65 -11.99
N THR A 75 -12.45 -11.46 -10.95
CA THR A 75 -12.31 -12.92 -11.03
C THR A 75 -13.22 -13.51 -12.12
N ALA A 76 -14.40 -12.92 -12.32
CA ALA A 76 -15.36 -13.35 -13.33
C ALA A 76 -14.99 -12.93 -14.78
N ASP A 77 -14.18 -11.86 -14.94
CA ASP A 77 -13.93 -11.22 -16.24
C ASP A 77 -12.52 -11.52 -16.79
N VAL A 78 -11.63 -12.09 -15.97
CA VAL A 78 -10.28 -12.39 -16.40
C VAL A 78 -10.30 -13.51 -17.46
N GLU A 79 -9.58 -13.28 -18.55
CA GLU A 79 -9.39 -14.31 -19.57
C GLU A 79 -8.60 -15.49 -18.99
N ARG A 80 -8.85 -16.69 -19.53
CA ARG A 80 -8.11 -17.89 -19.14
C ARG A 80 -6.61 -17.64 -19.31
N THR A 81 -5.88 -17.89 -18.25
CA THR A 81 -4.44 -17.70 -18.15
C THR A 81 -3.84 -18.92 -17.45
N GLU A 82 -2.81 -19.54 -18.03
CA GLU A 82 -2.25 -20.78 -17.51
C GLU A 82 -1.79 -20.66 -16.04
N VAL A 83 -1.27 -19.49 -15.64
CA VAL A 83 -0.67 -19.29 -14.32
C VAL A 83 -1.34 -18.14 -13.57
N ALA A 84 -1.74 -18.39 -12.31
CA ALA A 84 -2.04 -17.36 -11.34
C ALA A 84 -0.83 -17.15 -10.42
N VAL A 85 -0.40 -15.91 -10.22
CA VAL A 85 0.66 -15.53 -9.26
C VAL A 85 0.04 -14.87 -8.05
N VAL A 86 0.24 -15.47 -6.88
CA VAL A 86 -0.29 -14.96 -5.60
C VAL A 86 0.87 -14.42 -4.78
N PHE A 87 0.81 -13.11 -4.48
CA PHE A 87 1.82 -12.47 -3.62
C PHE A 87 1.52 -12.70 -2.15
N GLY A 88 2.57 -12.84 -1.34
CA GLY A 88 2.49 -12.90 0.11
C GLY A 88 1.88 -11.64 0.75
N ALA A 89 1.24 -11.81 1.90
CA ALA A 89 0.63 -10.74 2.71
C ALA A 89 0.76 -10.97 4.22
N GLY A 90 1.67 -11.85 4.61
CA GLY A 90 2.00 -12.16 5.99
C GLY A 90 1.18 -13.30 6.60
N LEU A 91 1.75 -13.87 7.64
CA LEU A 91 1.13 -14.94 8.44
C LEU A 91 0.67 -14.40 9.81
N TRP A 92 -0.36 -15.02 10.38
CA TRP A 92 -0.74 -14.92 11.77
C TRP A 92 -0.47 -16.26 12.45
N GLY A 93 0.67 -16.35 13.14
CA GLY A 93 1.23 -17.62 13.56
C GLY A 93 1.66 -18.44 12.34
N GLU A 94 1.15 -19.64 12.17
CA GLU A 94 1.45 -20.52 11.05
C GLU A 94 0.38 -20.45 9.91
N GLU A 95 -0.68 -19.67 10.11
CA GLU A 95 -1.79 -19.57 9.17
C GLU A 95 -1.72 -18.28 8.35
N PRO A 96 -2.25 -18.27 7.12
CA PRO A 96 -2.36 -17.07 6.32
C PRO A 96 -3.13 -15.96 7.05
N SER A 97 -2.60 -14.74 7.04
CA SER A 97 -3.34 -13.57 7.52
C SER A 97 -4.68 -13.43 6.78
N PRO A 98 -5.69 -12.73 7.31
CA PRO A 98 -6.95 -12.50 6.61
C PRO A 98 -6.77 -11.87 5.24
N TYR A 99 -5.76 -11.02 5.06
CA TYR A 99 -5.40 -10.44 3.76
C TYR A 99 -4.86 -11.50 2.80
N LEU A 100 -3.97 -12.36 3.28
CA LEU A 100 -3.41 -13.45 2.48
C LEU A 100 -4.48 -14.48 2.13
N ALA A 101 -5.31 -14.88 3.09
CA ALA A 101 -6.39 -15.84 2.88
C ALA A 101 -7.33 -15.43 1.73
N ARG A 102 -7.69 -14.13 1.65
CA ARG A 102 -8.52 -13.63 0.53
C ARG A 102 -7.85 -13.73 -0.83
N ARG A 103 -6.53 -13.53 -0.91
CA ARG A 103 -5.78 -13.75 -2.17
C ARG A 103 -5.84 -15.22 -2.58
N LEU A 104 -5.66 -16.10 -1.60
CA LEU A 104 -5.69 -17.55 -1.83
C LEU A 104 -7.09 -18.04 -2.20
N ASP A 105 -8.15 -17.48 -1.58
CA ASP A 105 -9.53 -17.77 -1.95
C ASP A 105 -9.80 -17.39 -3.43
N ALA A 106 -9.36 -16.22 -3.85
CA ALA A 106 -9.50 -15.81 -5.26
C ALA A 106 -8.70 -16.70 -6.21
N ALA A 107 -7.51 -17.18 -5.81
CA ALA A 107 -6.73 -18.11 -6.62
C ALA A 107 -7.42 -19.49 -6.73
N ALA A 108 -7.98 -19.99 -5.64
CA ALA A 108 -8.75 -21.23 -5.63
C ALA A 108 -10.00 -21.12 -6.52
N GLU A 109 -10.73 -19.99 -6.48
CA GLU A 109 -11.87 -19.72 -7.36
C GLU A 109 -11.46 -19.73 -8.85
N LEU A 110 -10.33 -19.12 -9.20
CA LEU A 110 -9.83 -19.14 -10.58
C LEU A 110 -9.46 -20.54 -11.04
N TYR A 111 -8.88 -21.33 -10.15
CA TYR A 111 -8.56 -22.73 -10.44
C TYR A 111 -9.85 -23.57 -10.61
N GLU A 112 -10.78 -23.47 -9.68
CA GLU A 112 -12.06 -24.21 -9.71
C GLU A 112 -12.88 -23.89 -10.96
N THR A 113 -12.90 -22.61 -11.37
CA THR A 113 -13.61 -22.16 -12.58
C THR A 113 -12.84 -22.43 -13.88
N GLY A 114 -11.67 -23.07 -13.82
CA GLY A 114 -10.84 -23.38 -14.98
C GLY A 114 -10.23 -22.16 -15.68
N ARG A 115 -10.17 -21.02 -15.00
CA ARG A 115 -9.54 -19.80 -15.52
C ARG A 115 -8.02 -19.80 -15.35
N THR A 116 -7.51 -20.64 -14.45
CA THR A 116 -6.08 -20.91 -14.30
C THR A 116 -5.83 -22.41 -14.12
N GLU A 117 -4.64 -22.86 -14.49
CA GLU A 117 -4.24 -24.27 -14.40
C GLU A 117 -3.20 -24.52 -13.31
N VAL A 118 -2.37 -23.50 -13.01
CA VAL A 118 -1.29 -23.57 -12.03
C VAL A 118 -1.32 -22.33 -11.17
N VAL A 119 -1.08 -22.49 -9.87
CA VAL A 119 -0.93 -21.38 -8.92
C VAL A 119 0.53 -21.29 -8.48
N LEU A 120 1.21 -20.21 -8.83
CA LEU A 120 2.53 -19.85 -8.32
C LEU A 120 2.36 -18.95 -7.09
N VAL A 121 2.69 -19.45 -5.92
CA VAL A 121 2.70 -18.67 -4.68
C VAL A 121 4.10 -18.13 -4.46
N THR A 122 4.23 -16.83 -4.19
CA THR A 122 5.51 -16.16 -3.98
C THR A 122 5.48 -15.38 -2.67
N GLY A 123 6.45 -15.61 -1.81
CA GLY A 123 6.49 -15.04 -0.47
C GLY A 123 7.87 -15.10 0.16
N ASP A 124 7.93 -14.62 1.40
CA ASP A 124 9.14 -14.57 2.19
C ASP A 124 9.35 -15.88 2.96
N ASN A 125 10.54 -16.46 2.84
CA ASN A 125 11.06 -17.56 3.65
C ASN A 125 12.46 -17.22 4.20
N SER A 126 12.66 -15.96 4.59
CA SER A 126 13.96 -15.48 5.08
C SER A 126 14.27 -15.88 6.53
N ARG A 127 13.31 -16.48 7.25
CA ARG A 127 13.44 -16.91 8.65
C ARG A 127 13.02 -18.36 8.79
N GLU A 128 13.78 -19.13 9.59
CA GLU A 128 13.54 -20.55 9.83
C GLU A 128 12.12 -20.88 10.36
N GLU A 129 11.53 -19.93 11.11
CA GLU A 129 10.17 -20.08 11.68
C GLU A 129 9.08 -19.40 10.84
N TYR A 130 9.40 -18.90 9.63
CA TYR A 130 8.47 -18.14 8.80
C TYR A 130 8.52 -18.62 7.36
N ASP A 131 7.63 -19.54 7.02
CA ASP A 131 7.48 -20.08 5.67
C ASP A 131 6.11 -19.72 5.09
N GLU A 132 6.05 -18.53 4.47
CA GLU A 132 4.81 -18.03 3.89
C GLU A 132 4.36 -18.86 2.67
N PRO A 133 5.23 -19.21 1.70
CA PRO A 133 4.84 -20.05 0.58
C PRO A 133 4.29 -21.41 0.99
N GLU A 134 4.84 -22.07 2.00
CA GLU A 134 4.33 -23.36 2.47
C GLU A 134 2.96 -23.22 3.16
N ALA A 135 2.74 -22.18 3.93
CA ALA A 135 1.43 -21.89 4.51
C ALA A 135 0.38 -21.61 3.42
N MET A 136 0.77 -20.87 2.36
CA MET A 136 -0.09 -20.63 1.19
C MET A 136 -0.44 -21.93 0.46
N ARG A 137 0.54 -22.82 0.27
CA ARG A 137 0.36 -24.13 -0.35
C ARG A 137 -0.63 -24.98 0.45
N ARG A 138 -0.42 -25.13 1.76
CA ARG A 138 -1.35 -25.88 2.63
C ARG A 138 -2.78 -25.34 2.54
N TYR A 139 -2.93 -24.03 2.54
CA TYR A 139 -4.24 -23.37 2.46
C TYR A 139 -4.94 -23.68 1.12
N LEU A 140 -4.24 -23.59 0.00
CA LEU A 140 -4.79 -23.88 -1.34
C LEU A 140 -5.18 -25.36 -1.47
N VAL A 141 -4.37 -26.28 -0.95
CA VAL A 141 -4.71 -27.72 -0.91
C VAL A 141 -5.99 -27.95 -0.13
N ALA A 142 -6.16 -27.30 1.02
CA ALA A 142 -7.39 -27.36 1.81
C ALA A 142 -8.60 -26.75 1.08
N ARG A 143 -8.38 -25.90 0.07
CA ARG A 143 -9.42 -25.32 -0.81
C ARG A 143 -9.64 -26.12 -2.10
N GLY A 144 -9.06 -27.32 -2.22
CA GLY A 144 -9.28 -28.22 -3.34
C GLY A 144 -8.36 -28.03 -4.55
N VAL A 145 -7.36 -27.14 -4.47
CA VAL A 145 -6.32 -27.05 -5.51
C VAL A 145 -5.36 -28.23 -5.33
N PRO A 146 -5.19 -29.10 -6.34
CA PRO A 146 -4.28 -30.24 -6.22
C PRO A 146 -2.84 -29.80 -5.97
N ASP A 147 -2.14 -30.49 -5.08
CA ASP A 147 -0.79 -30.13 -4.65
C ASP A 147 0.21 -29.97 -5.82
N HIS A 148 0.13 -30.84 -6.83
CA HIS A 148 0.97 -30.78 -8.03
C HIS A 148 0.67 -29.57 -8.96
N ARG A 149 -0.37 -28.81 -8.68
CA ARG A 149 -0.76 -27.58 -9.38
C ARG A 149 -0.28 -26.31 -8.66
N ILE A 150 0.34 -26.47 -7.50
CA ILE A 150 0.84 -25.37 -6.71
C ILE A 150 2.36 -25.37 -6.77
N VAL A 151 2.94 -24.27 -7.20
CA VAL A 151 4.38 -24.06 -7.25
C VAL A 151 4.75 -22.97 -6.24
N SER A 152 5.78 -23.21 -5.44
CA SER A 152 6.19 -22.30 -4.38
C SER A 152 7.49 -21.59 -4.73
N ASP A 153 7.47 -20.26 -4.72
CA ASP A 153 8.64 -19.40 -4.80
C ASP A 153 8.99 -18.88 -3.40
N TYR A 154 10.09 -19.39 -2.84
CA TYR A 154 10.55 -19.09 -1.49
C TYR A 154 11.48 -17.86 -1.42
N ALA A 155 11.73 -17.19 -2.53
CA ALA A 155 12.64 -16.05 -2.60
C ALA A 155 12.00 -14.78 -3.19
N GLY A 156 10.68 -14.67 -3.08
CA GLY A 156 9.93 -13.47 -3.44
C GLY A 156 9.92 -12.44 -2.32
N PHE A 157 11.09 -11.89 -1.95
CA PHE A 157 11.24 -10.99 -0.82
C PHE A 157 10.59 -9.63 -1.02
N ASP A 158 10.46 -9.20 -2.26
CA ASP A 158 9.67 -8.04 -2.64
C ASP A 158 8.94 -8.28 -3.98
N THR A 159 8.14 -7.29 -4.38
CA THR A 159 7.30 -7.43 -5.58
C THR A 159 8.13 -7.48 -6.87
N TRP A 160 9.26 -6.77 -6.95
CA TRP A 160 10.15 -6.82 -8.11
C TRP A 160 10.81 -8.18 -8.22
N ASP A 161 11.36 -8.69 -7.11
CA ASP A 161 11.98 -10.02 -7.05
C ASP A 161 11.00 -11.10 -7.51
N SER A 162 9.77 -11.10 -6.95
CA SER A 162 8.71 -12.02 -7.34
C SER A 162 8.41 -11.98 -8.85
N CYS A 163 8.32 -10.78 -9.44
CA CYS A 163 8.05 -10.61 -10.86
C CYS A 163 9.19 -11.12 -11.75
N VAL A 164 10.44 -10.74 -11.41
CA VAL A 164 11.62 -11.17 -12.17
C VAL A 164 11.81 -12.68 -12.06
N ARG A 165 11.60 -13.25 -10.87
CA ARG A 165 11.71 -14.70 -10.63
C ARG A 165 10.61 -15.47 -11.35
N ALA A 166 9.35 -15.01 -11.29
CA ALA A 166 8.28 -15.63 -12.08
C ALA A 166 8.65 -15.71 -13.56
N ARG A 167 9.25 -14.66 -14.12
CA ARG A 167 9.67 -14.61 -15.52
C ARG A 167 10.91 -15.45 -15.83
N LYS A 168 12.01 -15.22 -15.08
CA LYS A 168 13.33 -15.78 -15.40
C LYS A 168 13.56 -17.18 -14.82
N ILE A 169 13.00 -17.46 -13.62
CA ILE A 169 13.22 -18.72 -12.91
C ILE A 169 12.12 -19.71 -13.24
N PHE A 170 10.86 -19.31 -13.12
CA PHE A 170 9.71 -20.21 -13.33
C PHE A 170 9.17 -20.22 -14.76
N GLY A 171 9.75 -19.44 -15.67
CA GLY A 171 9.40 -19.45 -17.10
C GLY A 171 8.00 -18.93 -17.42
N VAL A 172 7.40 -18.12 -16.54
CA VAL A 172 6.05 -17.60 -16.73
C VAL A 172 6.06 -16.45 -17.74
N ASP A 173 5.39 -16.62 -18.87
CA ASP A 173 5.23 -15.58 -19.89
C ASP A 173 3.97 -14.73 -19.66
N ARG A 174 2.87 -15.37 -19.28
CA ARG A 174 1.57 -14.76 -19.07
C ARG A 174 0.99 -15.20 -17.73
N ALA A 175 0.50 -14.23 -16.94
CA ALA A 175 -0.07 -14.53 -15.63
C ALA A 175 -1.23 -13.61 -15.27
N VAL A 176 -2.14 -14.13 -14.43
CA VAL A 176 -3.02 -13.30 -13.61
C VAL A 176 -2.40 -13.13 -12.23
N LEU A 177 -2.24 -11.87 -11.81
CA LEU A 177 -1.65 -11.48 -10.53
C LEU A 177 -2.77 -11.25 -9.52
N ILE A 178 -2.61 -11.77 -8.30
CA ILE A 178 -3.62 -11.64 -7.25
C ILE A 178 -3.02 -10.94 -6.05
N SER A 179 -3.60 -9.80 -5.68
CA SER A 179 -3.19 -9.02 -4.51
C SER A 179 -4.31 -8.11 -4.03
N GLN A 180 -4.10 -7.35 -2.93
CA GLN A 180 -5.07 -6.34 -2.48
C GLN A 180 -5.19 -5.18 -3.47
N GLY A 181 -6.38 -4.55 -3.50
CA GLY A 181 -6.67 -3.44 -4.38
C GLY A 181 -5.69 -2.27 -4.30
N PHE A 182 -5.16 -1.96 -3.11
CA PHE A 182 -4.15 -0.91 -2.95
C PHE A 182 -2.78 -1.29 -3.55
N HIS A 183 -2.42 -2.58 -3.60
CA HIS A 183 -1.13 -3.09 -4.05
C HIS A 183 -1.11 -3.49 -5.53
N ILE A 184 -2.25 -3.94 -6.09
CA ILE A 184 -2.30 -4.61 -7.40
C ILE A 184 -1.79 -3.74 -8.56
N HIS A 185 -1.98 -2.42 -8.49
CA HIS A 185 -1.49 -1.50 -9.53
C HIS A 185 0.03 -1.53 -9.62
N ARG A 186 0.73 -1.53 -8.47
CA ARG A 186 2.17 -1.62 -8.41
C ARG A 186 2.65 -3.00 -8.88
N ALA A 187 2.00 -4.07 -8.45
CA ALA A 187 2.35 -5.43 -8.86
C ALA A 187 2.24 -5.62 -10.38
N VAL A 188 1.13 -5.18 -10.99
CA VAL A 188 0.94 -5.25 -12.45
C VAL A 188 2.00 -4.46 -13.19
N THR A 189 2.28 -3.22 -12.76
CA THR A 189 3.30 -2.38 -13.41
C THR A 189 4.69 -3.02 -13.33
N LEU A 190 5.09 -3.55 -12.17
CA LEU A 190 6.37 -4.19 -11.97
C LEU A 190 6.50 -5.48 -12.80
N CYS A 191 5.53 -6.37 -12.75
CA CYS A 191 5.58 -7.64 -13.48
C CYS A 191 5.59 -7.40 -15.00
N ARG A 192 4.80 -6.44 -15.50
CA ARG A 192 4.86 -6.05 -16.92
C ARG A 192 6.21 -5.45 -17.30
N SER A 193 6.81 -4.64 -16.43
CA SER A 193 8.17 -4.11 -16.62
C SER A 193 9.25 -5.18 -16.56
N ALA A 194 9.03 -6.27 -15.81
CA ALA A 194 9.88 -7.46 -15.78
C ALA A 194 9.70 -8.37 -17.00
N GLY A 195 8.72 -8.09 -17.88
CA GLY A 195 8.50 -8.81 -19.15
C GLY A 195 7.36 -9.82 -19.13
N LEU A 196 6.53 -9.86 -18.09
CA LEU A 196 5.32 -10.70 -18.07
C LEU A 196 4.16 -10.01 -18.80
N GLN A 197 3.35 -10.79 -19.51
CA GLN A 197 2.02 -10.37 -19.92
C GLN A 197 1.07 -10.55 -18.73
N ALA A 198 0.95 -9.52 -17.90
CA ALA A 198 0.25 -9.60 -16.63
C ALA A 198 -1.08 -8.85 -16.64
N TYR A 199 -2.11 -9.49 -16.07
CA TYR A 199 -3.37 -8.89 -15.65
C TYR A 199 -3.46 -8.96 -14.13
N GLY A 200 -4.21 -8.04 -13.51
CA GLY A 200 -4.30 -7.97 -12.06
C GLY A 200 -5.72 -8.14 -11.55
N ILE A 201 -5.87 -8.91 -10.47
CA ILE A 201 -7.09 -8.99 -9.67
C ILE A 201 -6.79 -8.36 -8.31
N GLY A 202 -7.46 -7.24 -8.03
CA GLY A 202 -7.47 -6.62 -6.71
C GLY A 202 -8.55 -7.26 -5.86
N VAL A 203 -8.17 -8.04 -4.83
CA VAL A 203 -9.16 -8.55 -3.88
C VAL A 203 -9.57 -7.44 -2.93
N ASP A 204 -10.89 -7.25 -2.80
CA ASP A 204 -11.44 -6.23 -1.92
C ASP A 204 -11.47 -6.74 -0.48
N ASP A 205 -10.94 -5.89 0.39
CA ASP A 205 -10.98 -6.06 1.83
C ASP A 205 -11.88 -5.01 2.48
N ARG A 206 -12.22 -5.23 3.74
CA ARG A 206 -12.81 -4.16 4.54
C ARG A 206 -11.82 -3.00 4.61
N HIS A 207 -12.29 -1.80 4.36
CA HIS A 207 -11.51 -0.58 4.48
C HIS A 207 -11.30 -0.23 5.97
N ASP A 208 -10.48 -1.01 6.64
CA ASP A 208 -10.06 -0.81 8.02
C ASP A 208 -8.76 0.02 8.11
N VAL A 209 -8.28 0.24 9.33
CA VAL A 209 -7.04 1.01 9.56
C VAL A 209 -5.84 0.38 8.84
N SER A 210 -5.77 -0.95 8.79
CA SER A 210 -4.68 -1.68 8.12
C SER A 210 -4.72 -1.47 6.61
N TRP A 211 -5.92 -1.42 6.02
CA TRP A 211 -6.10 -1.12 4.61
C TRP A 211 -5.59 0.29 4.26
N TYR A 212 -5.97 1.31 5.04
CA TYR A 212 -5.50 2.69 4.83
C TYR A 212 -3.99 2.82 5.06
N ALA A 213 -3.44 2.15 6.08
CA ALA A 213 -2.00 2.10 6.33
C ALA A 213 -1.26 1.43 5.16
N GLY A 214 -1.81 0.35 4.61
CA GLY A 214 -1.32 -0.30 3.40
C GLY A 214 -1.27 0.66 2.23
N GLY A 215 -2.36 1.39 1.96
CA GLY A 215 -2.44 2.40 0.90
C GLY A 215 -1.42 3.54 1.07
N ALA A 216 -1.21 4.01 2.29
CA ALA A 216 -0.21 5.03 2.57
C ALA A 216 1.23 4.51 2.33
N ARG A 217 1.51 3.26 2.72
CA ARG A 217 2.79 2.59 2.46
C ARG A 217 3.05 2.45 0.96
N GLU A 218 2.02 2.21 0.15
CA GLU A 218 2.15 2.05 -1.30
C GLU A 218 2.67 3.32 -1.99
N VAL A 219 2.39 4.51 -1.47
CA VAL A 219 2.96 5.76 -2.00
C VAL A 219 4.49 5.73 -1.91
N LEU A 220 5.03 5.34 -0.75
CA LEU A 220 6.48 5.22 -0.54
C LEU A 220 7.07 4.05 -1.34
N ALA A 221 6.40 2.89 -1.33
CA ALA A 221 6.81 1.71 -2.07
C ALA A 221 6.85 1.95 -3.59
N SER A 222 5.95 2.81 -4.10
CA SER A 222 5.96 3.20 -5.51
C SER A 222 7.22 3.95 -5.91
N GLY A 223 7.82 4.72 -5.01
CA GLY A 223 9.12 5.37 -5.26
C GLY A 223 10.24 4.36 -5.49
N LYS A 224 10.37 3.35 -4.59
CA LYS A 224 11.31 2.24 -4.79
C LYS A 224 11.02 1.49 -6.09
N ALA A 225 9.77 1.12 -6.30
CA ALA A 225 9.36 0.37 -7.47
C ALA A 225 9.66 1.09 -8.80
N ALA A 226 9.56 2.43 -8.84
CA ALA A 226 9.97 3.20 -10.01
C ALA A 226 11.49 3.10 -10.28
N LEU A 227 12.29 3.07 -9.22
CA LEU A 227 13.74 2.82 -9.34
C LEU A 227 14.02 1.39 -9.82
N ASP A 228 13.30 0.38 -9.31
CA ASP A 228 13.45 -1.01 -9.74
C ASP A 228 13.16 -1.15 -11.25
N VAL A 229 12.10 -0.50 -11.76
CA VAL A 229 11.78 -0.49 -13.20
C VAL A 229 12.87 0.19 -14.02
N LEU A 230 13.46 1.28 -13.53
CA LEU A 230 14.49 2.04 -14.23
C LEU A 230 15.83 1.29 -14.24
N LEU A 231 16.24 0.77 -13.09
CA LEU A 231 17.55 0.15 -12.90
C LEU A 231 17.56 -1.34 -13.26
N ARG A 232 16.40 -2.00 -13.19
CA ARG A 232 16.20 -3.43 -13.46
C ARG A 232 17.20 -4.31 -12.71
N PRO A 233 17.30 -4.17 -11.38
CA PRO A 233 18.24 -4.98 -10.62
C PRO A 233 17.88 -6.46 -10.76
N ASP A 234 18.88 -7.33 -10.69
CA ASP A 234 18.62 -8.74 -10.49
C ASP A 234 18.02 -8.96 -9.10
N PRO A 235 17.13 -9.95 -8.92
CA PRO A 235 16.55 -10.27 -7.62
C PRO A 235 17.64 -10.71 -6.65
N VAL A 236 17.38 -10.55 -5.34
CA VAL A 236 18.32 -10.93 -4.27
C VAL A 236 18.83 -12.37 -4.44
N PHE A 237 17.94 -13.28 -4.85
CA PHE A 237 18.28 -14.65 -5.24
C PHE A 237 17.77 -14.93 -6.65
N LEU A 238 18.64 -14.87 -7.64
CA LEU A 238 18.27 -15.24 -8.99
C LEU A 238 18.12 -16.77 -9.07
N GLY A 239 19.15 -17.55 -8.67
CA GLY A 239 19.12 -19.02 -8.73
C GLY A 239 19.16 -19.58 -10.14
N GLU A 240 19.03 -20.90 -10.22
CA GLU A 240 18.86 -21.61 -11.50
C GLU A 240 17.40 -21.62 -11.94
N GLN A 241 17.14 -21.89 -13.21
CA GLN A 241 15.79 -22.01 -13.74
C GLN A 241 15.10 -23.25 -13.15
N GLU A 242 13.87 -23.10 -12.72
CA GLU A 242 13.05 -24.16 -12.13
C GLU A 242 11.93 -24.59 -13.08
N GLU A 243 11.79 -25.88 -13.29
CA GLU A 243 10.76 -26.45 -14.16
C GLU A 243 9.42 -26.70 -13.45
N GLY A 244 9.25 -26.20 -12.22
CA GLY A 244 8.05 -26.46 -11.42
C GLY A 244 6.76 -26.08 -12.14
N VAL A 245 6.69 -24.90 -12.73
CA VAL A 245 5.51 -24.42 -13.48
C VAL A 245 5.32 -25.26 -14.77
N THR A 246 6.38 -25.52 -15.51
CA THR A 246 6.33 -26.32 -16.75
C THR A 246 5.79 -27.72 -16.47
N ARG A 247 6.33 -28.42 -15.47
CA ARG A 247 5.86 -29.76 -15.06
C ARG A 247 4.41 -29.75 -14.59
N ALA A 248 4.02 -28.73 -13.83
CA ALA A 248 2.64 -28.58 -13.38
C ALA A 248 1.67 -28.37 -14.56
N LEU A 249 2.05 -27.63 -15.60
CA LEU A 249 1.25 -27.43 -16.82
C LEU A 249 1.19 -28.71 -17.68
N GLU A 250 2.28 -29.43 -17.83
CA GLU A 250 2.33 -30.69 -18.61
C GLU A 250 1.42 -31.75 -18.00
N SER A 251 1.32 -31.83 -16.67
CA SER A 251 0.42 -32.75 -15.99
C SER A 251 -1.08 -32.40 -16.15
N ALA A 252 -1.40 -31.23 -16.79
CA ALA A 252 -2.76 -30.78 -17.11
C ALA A 252 -3.27 -31.27 -18.47
N ARG A 253 -2.36 -31.67 -19.31
CA ARG A 253 -2.65 -32.15 -20.70
C ARG A 253 -2.82 -33.64 -20.75
#